data_1d303b4becdcacf3f6157d8efc33faf2
#
_entry.id   1d303b4becdcacf3f6157d8efc33faf2
#
_cell.length_a   1.000
_cell.length_b   1.000
_cell.length_c   1.000
_cell.angle_alpha   90.00
_cell.angle_beta   90.00
_cell.angle_gamma   90.00
#
_symmetry.space_group_name_H-M   'P 1'
#
loop_
_entity.id
_entity.type
_entity.pdbx_description
1 polymer ?
#
loop_
_entity_poly.entity_id
_entity_poly.type
_entity_poly.pdbx_seq_one_letter_code
_entity_poly.pdbx_strand_id
1 'polypeptide(L)'
;MNTHKILLGALLIKPDLAPYSLPELEIEYFPADLQPVFAALSGFWNATGKLDAVEACARYPEQSTAIVECAQACEAECIRITRETVESWTQLIREQAALTQFQSLALQAGSSLTTFADLPDLYSQ
;
A
#
# COMPACT_ATOMS: atom_id res chain seq x y z
N MET A 1 3.81 -9.93 -10.23
CA MET A 1 3.24 -10.06 -8.88
C MET A 1 2.79 -8.71 -8.37
N ASN A 2 1.54 -8.64 -7.88
CA ASN A 2 1.03 -7.38 -7.34
C ASN A 2 1.29 -7.35 -5.83
N THR A 3 2.38 -6.74 -5.43
CA THR A 3 2.81 -6.72 -4.04
C THR A 3 1.76 -6.12 -3.10
N HIS A 4 1.10 -5.05 -3.53
CA HIS A 4 0.07 -4.41 -2.71
C HIS A 4 -1.09 -5.36 -2.42
N LYS A 5 -1.58 -6.01 -3.46
CA LYS A 5 -2.72 -6.92 -3.34
C LYS A 5 -2.36 -8.15 -2.52
N ILE A 6 -1.17 -8.68 -2.74
CA ILE A 6 -0.69 -9.87 -2.04
C ILE A 6 -0.46 -9.56 -0.56
N LEU A 7 0.06 -8.39 -0.24
CA LEU A 7 0.24 -7.99 1.16
C LEU A 7 -1.10 -7.91 1.89
N LEU A 8 -2.09 -7.27 1.28
CA LEU A 8 -3.41 -7.19 1.89
C LEU A 8 -4.00 -8.59 2.08
N GLY A 9 -3.82 -9.47 1.09
CA GLY A 9 -4.27 -10.86 1.20
C GLY A 9 -3.55 -11.61 2.31
N ALA A 10 -2.26 -11.39 2.47
CA ALA A 10 -1.49 -12.03 3.53
C ALA A 10 -1.99 -11.63 4.91
N LEU A 11 -2.35 -10.36 5.09
CA LEU A 11 -2.89 -9.88 6.36
C LEU A 11 -4.29 -10.46 6.64
N LEU A 12 -5.04 -10.76 5.59
CA LEU A 12 -6.34 -11.41 5.74
C LEU A 12 -6.19 -12.88 6.11
N ILE A 13 -5.19 -13.56 5.55
CA ILE A 13 -4.95 -14.96 5.81
C ILE A 13 -4.32 -15.16 7.20
N LYS A 14 -3.42 -14.27 7.59
CA LYS A 14 -2.78 -14.28 8.90
C LYS A 14 -2.97 -12.95 9.60
N PRO A 15 -4.16 -12.73 10.18
CA PRO A 15 -4.52 -11.42 10.74
C PRO A 15 -3.65 -10.95 11.90
N ASP A 16 -3.04 -11.87 12.61
CA ASP A 16 -2.15 -11.51 13.73
C ASP A 16 -0.88 -10.80 13.27
N LEU A 17 -0.61 -10.77 11.96
CA LEU A 17 0.50 -10.01 11.42
C LEU A 17 0.14 -8.56 11.07
N ALA A 18 -1.13 -8.19 11.17
CA ALA A 18 -1.57 -6.83 10.87
C ALA A 18 -0.80 -5.73 11.62
N PRO A 19 -0.50 -5.89 12.93
CA PRO A 19 0.25 -4.85 13.64
C PRO A 19 1.66 -4.58 13.09
N TYR A 20 2.22 -5.51 12.34
CA TYR A 20 3.55 -5.35 11.77
C TYR A 20 3.53 -4.67 10.40
N SER A 21 2.37 -4.33 9.89
CA SER A 21 2.22 -3.77 8.56
C SER A 21 1.31 -2.55 8.52
N LEU A 22 0.06 -2.69 8.96
CA LEU A 22 -0.93 -1.62 8.82
C LEU A 22 -0.51 -0.26 9.36
N PRO A 23 0.12 -0.17 10.56
CA PRO A 23 0.54 1.14 11.05
C PRO A 23 1.60 1.83 10.20
N GLU A 24 2.29 1.06 9.36
CA GLU A 24 3.36 1.57 8.52
C GLU A 24 2.88 1.95 7.12
N LEU A 25 1.59 1.75 6.82
CA LEU A 25 1.04 1.98 5.50
C LEU A 25 0.05 3.14 5.51
N GLU A 26 -0.02 3.84 4.38
CA GLU A 26 -0.98 4.91 4.17
C GLU A 26 -1.73 4.66 2.87
N ILE A 27 -2.93 5.19 2.77
CA ILE A 27 -3.80 4.95 1.63
C ILE A 27 -3.16 5.40 0.31
N GLU A 28 -2.37 6.47 0.36
CA GLU A 28 -1.71 7.00 -0.82
C GLU A 28 -0.67 6.06 -1.39
N TYR A 29 -0.21 5.09 -0.61
CA TYR A 29 0.79 4.13 -1.08
C TYR A 29 0.19 3.09 -2.03
N PHE A 30 -1.15 3.03 -2.12
CA PHE A 30 -1.83 2.01 -2.90
C PHE A 30 -2.36 2.58 -4.21
N PRO A 31 -2.43 1.75 -5.27
CA PRO A 31 -3.09 2.16 -6.50
C PRO A 31 -4.58 2.43 -6.26
N ALA A 32 -5.17 3.23 -7.12
CA ALA A 32 -6.54 3.72 -6.93
C ALA A 32 -7.56 2.60 -6.71
N ASP A 33 -7.40 1.47 -7.40
CA ASP A 33 -8.32 0.35 -7.27
C ASP A 33 -8.22 -0.37 -5.94
N LEU A 34 -7.09 -0.26 -5.24
CA LEU A 34 -6.90 -0.89 -3.94
C LEU A 34 -7.09 0.08 -2.77
N GLN A 35 -7.16 1.37 -3.02
CA GLN A 35 -7.36 2.34 -1.94
C GLN A 35 -8.63 2.09 -1.13
N PRO A 36 -9.79 1.81 -1.75
CA PRO A 36 -10.99 1.51 -0.97
C PRO A 36 -10.84 0.24 -0.13
N VAL A 37 -10.13 -0.77 -0.65
CA VAL A 37 -9.87 -2.01 0.09
C VAL A 37 -9.01 -1.73 1.30
N PHE A 38 -7.92 -1.00 1.12
CA PHE A 38 -7.04 -0.64 2.22
C PHE A 38 -7.79 0.18 3.27
N ALA A 39 -8.60 1.15 2.83
CA ALA A 39 -9.38 1.97 3.74
C ALA A 39 -10.34 1.12 4.58
N ALA A 40 -11.00 0.14 3.95
CA ALA A 40 -11.92 -0.74 4.64
C ALA A 40 -11.19 -1.59 5.68
N LEU A 41 -10.08 -2.22 5.30
CA LEU A 41 -9.34 -3.09 6.20
C LEU A 41 -8.68 -2.30 7.33
N SER A 42 -8.11 -1.16 7.03
CA SER A 42 -7.49 -0.29 8.01
C SER A 42 -8.53 0.25 9.00
N GLY A 43 -9.69 0.67 8.49
CA GLY A 43 -10.78 1.14 9.33
C GLY A 43 -11.31 0.05 10.26
N PHE A 44 -11.46 -1.16 9.73
CA PHE A 44 -11.90 -2.29 10.52
C PHE A 44 -10.89 -2.60 11.64
N TRP A 45 -9.61 -2.63 11.30
CA TRP A 45 -8.55 -2.90 12.27
C TRP A 45 -8.49 -1.81 13.35
N ASN A 46 -8.63 -0.54 12.97
CA ASN A 46 -8.61 0.56 13.92
C ASN A 46 -9.83 0.52 14.87
N ALA A 47 -10.97 0.05 14.36
CA ALA A 47 -12.20 0.00 15.15
C ALA A 47 -12.23 -1.19 16.10
N THR A 48 -11.66 -2.32 15.71
CA THR A 48 -11.80 -3.56 16.47
C THR A 48 -10.50 -4.07 17.09
N GLY A 49 -9.36 -3.58 16.63
CA GLY A 49 -8.05 -4.04 17.08
C GLY A 49 -7.62 -5.36 16.47
N LYS A 50 -8.39 -5.88 15.54
CA LYS A 50 -8.08 -7.14 14.86
C LYS A 50 -8.58 -7.08 13.42
N LEU A 51 -8.19 -8.06 12.63
CA LEU A 51 -8.59 -8.14 11.25
C LEU A 51 -9.31 -9.48 11.03
N ASP A 52 -10.44 -9.45 10.33
CA ASP A 52 -11.20 -10.65 10.03
C ASP A 52 -11.84 -10.47 8.66
N ALA A 53 -11.51 -11.36 7.73
CA ALA A 53 -11.98 -11.23 6.36
C ALA A 53 -13.51 -11.32 6.26
N VAL A 54 -14.11 -12.23 7.00
CA VAL A 54 -15.55 -12.44 6.95
C VAL A 54 -16.30 -11.23 7.51
N GLU A 55 -15.88 -10.75 8.67
CA GLU A 55 -16.51 -9.58 9.28
C GLU A 55 -16.26 -8.31 8.48
N ALA A 56 -15.08 -8.18 7.91
CA ALA A 56 -14.76 -7.03 7.06
C ALA A 56 -15.66 -7.01 5.81
N CYS A 57 -15.87 -8.17 5.18
CA CYS A 57 -16.78 -8.27 4.04
C CYS A 57 -18.21 -7.93 4.43
N ALA A 58 -18.63 -8.32 5.61
CA ALA A 58 -19.99 -8.02 6.10
C ALA A 58 -20.16 -6.53 6.39
N ARG A 59 -19.12 -5.91 6.95
CA ARG A 59 -19.15 -4.48 7.30
C ARG A 59 -18.99 -3.57 6.08
N TYR A 60 -18.21 -4.02 5.11
CA TYR A 60 -17.95 -3.27 3.88
C TYR A 60 -18.34 -4.09 2.65
N PRO A 61 -19.64 -4.32 2.45
CA PRO A 61 -20.10 -5.21 1.37
C PRO A 61 -19.68 -4.75 -0.01
N GLU A 62 -19.50 -3.46 -0.22
CA GLU A 62 -19.07 -2.93 -1.50
C GLU A 62 -17.64 -3.34 -1.84
N GLN A 63 -16.84 -3.65 -0.82
CA GLN A 63 -15.46 -4.07 -1.00
C GLN A 63 -15.27 -5.58 -0.86
N SER A 64 -16.34 -6.33 -0.60
CA SER A 64 -16.22 -7.75 -0.30
C SER A 64 -15.53 -8.55 -1.40
N THR A 65 -15.90 -8.33 -2.66
CA THR A 65 -15.28 -9.02 -3.78
C THR A 65 -13.79 -8.72 -3.85
N ALA A 66 -13.42 -7.46 -3.72
CA ALA A 66 -12.02 -7.04 -3.78
C ALA A 66 -11.22 -7.60 -2.60
N ILE A 67 -11.82 -7.67 -1.41
CA ILE A 67 -11.18 -8.25 -0.23
C ILE A 67 -10.88 -9.73 -0.48
N VAL A 68 -11.86 -10.47 -1.00
CA VAL A 68 -11.68 -11.88 -1.29
C VAL A 68 -10.62 -12.08 -2.39
N GLU A 69 -10.62 -11.22 -3.38
CA GLU A 69 -9.62 -11.30 -4.45
C GLU A 69 -8.19 -11.10 -3.93
N CYS A 70 -8.02 -10.23 -2.94
CA CYS A 70 -6.70 -10.04 -2.33
C CYS A 70 -6.23 -11.33 -1.65
N ALA A 71 -7.11 -11.97 -0.88
CA ALA A 71 -6.77 -13.23 -0.23
C ALA A 71 -6.44 -14.31 -1.25
N GLN A 72 -7.25 -14.41 -2.30
CA GLN A 72 -7.03 -15.39 -3.36
C GLN A 72 -5.73 -15.14 -4.10
N ALA A 73 -5.39 -13.89 -4.36
CA ALA A 73 -4.15 -13.55 -5.05
C ALA A 73 -2.94 -13.99 -4.24
N CYS A 74 -2.99 -13.81 -2.92
CA CYS A 74 -1.91 -14.25 -2.05
C CYS A 74 -1.80 -15.78 -2.02
N GLU A 75 -2.93 -16.47 -1.92
CA GLU A 75 -2.94 -17.93 -1.94
C GLU A 75 -2.39 -18.49 -3.25
N ALA A 76 -2.72 -17.86 -4.36
CA ALA A 76 -2.29 -18.30 -5.68
C ALA A 76 -0.76 -18.23 -5.85
N GLU A 77 -0.09 -17.35 -5.10
CA GLU A 77 1.36 -17.23 -5.18
C GLU A 77 2.08 -18.35 -4.41
N CYS A 78 1.35 -19.10 -3.61
CA CYS A 78 1.91 -20.20 -2.80
C CYS A 78 3.09 -19.76 -1.94
N ILE A 79 3.05 -18.54 -1.45
CA ILE A 79 4.13 -17.98 -0.64
C ILE A 79 3.87 -18.28 0.82
N ARG A 80 4.93 -18.65 1.52
CA ARG A 80 4.85 -18.83 2.96
C ARG A 80 4.75 -17.48 3.63
N ILE A 81 3.65 -17.23 4.33
CA ILE A 81 3.40 -15.96 4.99
C ILE A 81 4.05 -15.98 6.37
N THR A 82 5.07 -15.15 6.55
CA THR A 82 5.75 -14.99 7.85
C THR A 82 5.80 -13.51 8.17
N ARG A 83 6.12 -13.20 9.43
CA ARG A 83 6.30 -11.82 9.85
C ARG A 83 7.35 -11.12 8.98
N GLU A 84 8.46 -11.80 8.72
CA GLU A 84 9.54 -11.23 7.91
C GLU A 84 9.09 -10.93 6.49
N THR A 85 8.29 -11.81 5.89
CA THR A 85 7.76 -11.60 4.57
C THR A 85 6.83 -10.38 4.54
N VAL A 86 5.96 -10.27 5.52
CA VAL A 86 5.02 -9.15 5.63
C VAL A 86 5.79 -7.84 5.83
N GLU A 87 6.77 -7.83 6.72
CA GLU A 87 7.58 -6.64 6.96
C GLU A 87 8.36 -6.24 5.72
N SER A 88 8.88 -7.22 4.99
CA SER A 88 9.62 -6.98 3.76
C SER A 88 8.72 -6.34 2.68
N TRP A 89 7.52 -6.87 2.49
CA TRP A 89 6.58 -6.30 1.53
C TRP A 89 6.13 -4.90 1.94
N THR A 90 5.91 -4.69 3.23
CA THR A 90 5.53 -3.38 3.76
C THR A 90 6.62 -2.36 3.46
N GLN A 91 7.87 -2.73 3.71
CA GLN A 91 8.99 -1.84 3.44
C GLN A 91 9.13 -1.55 1.94
N LEU A 92 8.93 -2.56 1.10
CA LEU A 92 8.99 -2.38 -0.35
C LEU A 92 7.93 -1.38 -0.83
N ILE A 93 6.72 -1.48 -0.31
CA ILE A 93 5.64 -0.56 -0.67
C ILE A 93 5.99 0.87 -0.23
N ARG A 94 6.53 1.02 0.97
CA ARG A 94 6.95 2.33 1.47
C ARG A 94 8.06 2.93 0.62
N GLU A 95 9.01 2.11 0.20
CA GLU A 95 10.10 2.56 -0.65
C GLU A 95 9.60 2.97 -2.04
N GLN A 96 8.67 2.21 -2.60
CA GLN A 96 8.08 2.56 -3.89
C GLN A 96 7.29 3.86 -3.80
N ALA A 97 6.57 4.07 -2.71
CA ALA A 97 5.82 5.30 -2.50
C ALA A 97 6.75 6.50 -2.37
N ALA A 98 7.83 6.35 -1.62
CA ALA A 98 8.82 7.41 -1.46
C ALA A 98 9.48 7.75 -2.79
N LEU A 99 9.80 6.74 -3.60
CA LEU A 99 10.40 6.95 -4.91
C LEU A 99 9.44 7.69 -5.84
N THR A 100 8.16 7.31 -5.83
CA THR A 100 7.15 7.97 -6.63
C THR A 100 7.02 9.44 -6.25
N GLN A 101 7.00 9.73 -4.95
CA GLN A 101 6.93 11.11 -4.47
C GLN A 101 8.16 11.89 -4.89
N PHE A 102 9.34 11.28 -4.78
CA PHE A 102 10.58 11.93 -5.19
C PHE A 102 10.57 12.25 -6.68
N GLN A 103 10.11 11.31 -7.51
CA GLN A 103 10.02 11.53 -8.95
C GLN A 103 9.04 12.65 -9.29
N SER A 104 7.92 12.72 -8.58
CA SER A 104 6.95 13.78 -8.78
C SER A 104 7.54 15.15 -8.43
N LEU A 105 8.26 15.23 -7.33
CA LEU A 105 8.92 16.48 -6.92
C LEU A 105 10.01 16.85 -7.91
N ALA A 106 10.75 15.90 -8.40
CA ALA A 106 11.81 16.15 -9.38
C ALA A 106 11.21 16.69 -10.69
N LEU A 107 10.06 16.17 -11.10
CA LEU A 107 9.40 16.66 -12.30
C LEU A 107 8.89 18.09 -12.11
N GLN A 108 8.36 18.40 -10.94
CA GLN A 108 7.93 19.76 -10.63
C GLN A 108 9.11 20.71 -10.61
N ALA A 109 10.19 20.31 -10.00
CA ALA A 109 11.41 21.11 -9.96
C ALA A 109 11.96 21.32 -11.36
N GLY A 110 11.93 20.28 -12.17
CA GLY A 110 12.36 20.36 -13.56
C GLY A 110 11.53 21.34 -14.37
N SER A 111 10.20 21.32 -14.16
CA SER A 111 9.33 22.26 -14.82
C SER A 111 9.60 23.69 -14.39
N SER A 112 9.80 23.88 -13.10
CA SER A 112 10.11 25.21 -12.58
C SER A 112 11.42 25.71 -13.14
N LEU A 113 12.39 24.84 -13.23
CA LEU A 113 13.68 25.20 -13.78
C LEU A 113 13.59 25.52 -15.26
N THR A 114 12.75 24.82 -15.96
CA THR A 114 12.52 25.08 -17.36
C THR A 114 11.93 26.46 -17.55
N THR A 115 11.08 26.86 -16.61
CA THR A 115 10.49 28.18 -16.61
C THR A 115 11.58 29.24 -16.40
N PHE A 116 12.59 28.91 -15.62
CA PHE A 116 13.71 29.81 -15.41
C PHE A 116 14.88 29.37 -16.25
N ALA A 117 14.66 28.94 -17.41
CA ALA A 117 15.69 28.32 -18.24
C ALA A 117 16.97 29.11 -18.33
N ASP A 118 16.85 30.34 -18.09
CA ASP A 118 17.97 31.19 -18.09
C ASP A 118 18.66 31.30 -16.77
N LEU A 119 18.20 30.56 -15.78
CA LEU A 119 18.83 30.56 -14.50
C LEU A 119 19.67 29.36 -14.26
N PRO A 120 20.32 28.83 -15.23
CA PRO A 120 21.20 27.71 -14.98
C PRO A 120 22.22 28.05 -13.95
N ASP A 121 22.54 29.26 -13.84
CA ASP A 121 23.52 29.64 -12.86
C ASP A 121 23.04 29.48 -11.47
N LEU A 122 21.82 29.22 -11.21
CA LEU A 122 21.37 28.91 -9.92
C LEU A 122 21.94 27.64 -9.44
N TYR A 123 22.26 26.80 -10.34
CA TYR A 123 22.78 25.57 -9.99
C TYR A 123 24.13 25.47 -10.29
N SER A 124 24.49 25.99 -11.36
CA SER A 124 25.83 25.93 -11.79
C SER A 124 26.69 26.70 -10.93
N GLN A 125 26.09 27.51 -10.24
CA GLN A 125 26.89 28.29 -9.34
C GLN A 125 27.22 27.63 -8.11
#